data_e18a22c18f8ab4426adc8c25fb3d4688
#
_entry.id   e18a22c18f8ab4426adc8c25fb3d4688
#
_cell.length_a   1.000
_cell.length_b   1.000
_cell.length_c   1.000
_cell.angle_alpha   90.00
_cell.angle_beta   90.00
_cell.angle_gamma   90.00
#
_symmetry.space_group_name_H-M   'P 1'
#
loop_
_entity.id
_entity.type
_entity.pdbx_description
1 polymer ?
#
loop_
_entity_poly.entity_id
_entity_poly.type
_entity_poly.pdbx_seq_one_letter_code
_entity_poly.pdbx_strand_id
1 'polypeptide(L)'
;MPDFALRVSFDRGKILDFHGPADITKETTEAIVNAANSSLLGGGGVEGAIHRAGGPSILKECSKIAAEIGQLPAGKAVVTTGGRLAAKYVIHTVGPIYRPGAGSPAKTLASCYRESIRLADDHGIQSLAFPSISTGAFGYPVYEAAEVAVEAVAEALDSATNVVQARFILFDGATLKAYLRAFEKMHKSGALSPTNVERNTP
;
A
#
# COMPACT_ATOMS: atom_id res chain seq x y z
N MET A 1 -7.16 16.22 -14.36
CA MET A 1 -6.71 15.24 -15.36
C MET A 1 -7.48 13.98 -15.12
N PRO A 2 -7.91 13.27 -16.16
CA PRO A 2 -8.62 12.02 -15.97
C PRO A 2 -7.71 11.00 -15.28
N ASP A 3 -8.25 10.31 -14.27
CA ASP A 3 -7.53 9.29 -13.51
C ASP A 3 -7.24 8.11 -14.45
N PHE A 4 -5.96 7.83 -14.67
CA PHE A 4 -5.56 6.63 -15.39
C PHE A 4 -5.78 5.43 -14.49
N ALA A 5 -6.44 4.41 -15.02
CA ALA A 5 -6.65 3.16 -14.31
C ALA A 5 -6.23 1.97 -15.17
N LEU A 6 -5.43 1.09 -14.60
CA LEU A 6 -5.16 -0.25 -15.11
C LEU A 6 -5.77 -1.25 -14.13
N ARG A 7 -6.67 -2.09 -14.61
CA ARG A 7 -7.22 -3.21 -13.85
C ARG A 7 -6.64 -4.52 -14.34
N VAL A 8 -6.17 -5.32 -13.40
CA VAL A 8 -5.60 -6.65 -13.66
C VAL A 8 -6.40 -7.66 -12.86
N SER A 9 -7.02 -8.61 -13.55
CA SER A 9 -7.78 -9.69 -12.92
C SER A 9 -6.96 -10.99 -12.93
N PHE A 10 -7.06 -11.74 -11.85
CA PHE A 10 -6.43 -13.03 -11.67
C PHE A 10 -7.50 -14.09 -11.35
N ASP A 11 -7.08 -15.34 -11.26
CA ASP A 11 -7.94 -16.43 -10.83
C ASP A 11 -8.62 -16.14 -9.47
N ARG A 12 -9.74 -16.84 -9.19
CA ARG A 12 -10.55 -16.69 -7.98
C ARG A 12 -11.11 -15.28 -7.75
N GLY A 13 -11.24 -14.48 -8.82
CA GLY A 13 -11.79 -13.13 -8.73
C GLY A 13 -10.87 -12.10 -8.07
N LYS A 14 -9.58 -12.37 -7.97
CA LYS A 14 -8.61 -11.42 -7.42
C LYS A 14 -8.34 -10.28 -8.40
N ILE A 15 -8.24 -9.06 -7.86
CA ILE A 15 -8.09 -7.83 -8.65
C ILE A 15 -6.93 -7.00 -8.10
N LEU A 16 -6.05 -6.57 -8.99
CA LEU A 16 -5.00 -5.59 -8.71
C LEU A 16 -5.20 -4.38 -9.62
N ASP A 17 -5.48 -3.23 -9.01
CA ASP A 17 -5.69 -1.97 -9.72
C ASP A 17 -4.52 -0.99 -9.54
N PHE A 18 -4.27 -0.17 -10.58
CA PHE A 18 -3.28 0.92 -10.55
C PHE A 18 -3.98 2.22 -10.93
N HIS A 19 -3.99 3.19 -10.03
CA HIS A 19 -4.61 4.50 -10.21
C HIS A 19 -3.63 5.63 -9.97
N GLY A 20 -3.68 6.68 -10.78
CA GLY A 20 -2.90 7.89 -10.56
C GLY A 20 -2.87 8.84 -11.77
N PRO A 21 -2.50 10.09 -11.55
CA PRO A 21 -2.24 10.71 -10.23
C PRO A 21 -3.50 10.77 -9.35
N ALA A 22 -3.42 10.28 -8.10
CA ALA A 22 -4.57 10.21 -7.21
C ALA A 22 -4.22 10.41 -5.73
N ASP A 23 -5.23 10.76 -4.93
CA ASP A 23 -5.11 11.00 -3.49
C ASP A 23 -5.75 9.83 -2.71
N ILE A 24 -4.95 9.07 -2.01
CA ILE A 24 -5.38 7.90 -1.23
C ILE A 24 -6.41 8.26 -0.13
N THR A 25 -6.45 9.50 0.33
CA THR A 25 -7.44 9.93 1.33
C THR A 25 -8.86 10.02 0.79
N LYS A 26 -9.02 9.90 -0.53
CA LYS A 26 -10.32 9.89 -1.23
C LYS A 26 -10.80 8.49 -1.60
N GLU A 27 -9.99 7.48 -1.29
CA GLU A 27 -10.33 6.10 -1.60
C GLU A 27 -11.53 5.59 -0.80
N THR A 28 -12.29 4.73 -1.47
CA THR A 28 -13.51 4.10 -0.92
C THR A 28 -13.34 2.60 -0.69
N THR A 29 -12.12 2.08 -0.82
CA THR A 29 -11.79 0.73 -0.37
C THR A 29 -12.05 0.59 1.14
N GLU A 30 -12.32 -0.62 1.61
CA GLU A 30 -12.62 -0.83 3.04
C GLU A 30 -11.46 -0.42 3.95
N ALA A 31 -10.21 -0.59 3.50
CA ALA A 31 -9.03 -0.08 4.18
C ALA A 31 -8.14 0.72 3.24
N ILE A 32 -7.39 1.67 3.80
CA ILE A 32 -6.23 2.28 3.16
C ILE A 32 -4.97 1.99 3.97
N VAL A 33 -3.83 1.92 3.30
CA VAL A 33 -2.53 1.70 3.95
C VAL A 33 -1.82 3.03 4.13
N ASN A 34 -1.30 3.25 5.33
CA ASN A 34 -0.47 4.40 5.69
C ASN A 34 1.00 3.98 5.72
N ALA A 35 1.85 4.70 4.99
CA ALA A 35 3.31 4.61 5.13
C ALA A 35 3.74 5.42 6.37
N ALA A 36 3.64 4.79 7.54
CA ALA A 36 3.86 5.37 8.84
C ALA A 36 5.35 5.45 9.23
N ASN A 37 5.66 6.30 10.19
CA ASN A 37 6.90 6.21 10.93
C ASN A 37 6.78 5.23 12.13
N SER A 38 7.91 4.82 12.69
CA SER A 38 7.94 3.81 13.77
C SER A 38 7.28 4.26 15.08
N SER A 39 7.18 5.58 15.31
CA SER A 39 6.54 6.10 16.52
C SER A 39 5.02 6.08 16.46
N LEU A 40 4.41 5.96 15.26
CA LEU A 40 2.96 6.06 15.00
C LEU A 40 2.33 7.41 15.42
N LEU A 41 3.12 8.42 15.71
CA LEU A 41 2.65 9.71 16.23
C LEU A 41 2.36 10.77 15.15
N GLY A 42 2.24 10.32 13.91
CA GLY A 42 2.01 11.18 12.75
C GLY A 42 3.31 11.73 12.17
N GLY A 43 3.21 12.38 11.01
CA GLY A 43 4.35 12.88 10.26
C GLY A 43 3.93 13.71 9.05
N GLY A 44 4.82 13.78 8.06
CA GLY A 44 4.61 14.45 6.79
C GLY A 44 4.09 13.53 5.68
N GLY A 45 4.04 14.03 4.46
CA GLY A 45 3.68 13.25 3.27
C GLY A 45 2.29 12.61 3.37
N VAL A 46 2.19 11.35 2.93
CA VAL A 46 0.94 10.57 2.94
C VAL A 46 0.43 10.35 4.36
N GLU A 47 1.30 10.13 5.35
CA GLU A 47 0.93 9.97 6.75
C GLU A 47 0.20 11.21 7.27
N GLY A 48 0.79 12.41 7.05
CA GLY A 48 0.16 13.67 7.44
C GLY A 48 -1.17 13.92 6.73
N ALA A 49 -1.29 13.54 5.45
CA ALA A 49 -2.54 13.67 4.70
C ALA A 49 -3.64 12.77 5.29
N ILE A 50 -3.34 11.51 5.57
CA ILE A 50 -4.28 10.55 6.18
C ILE A 50 -4.74 11.03 7.56
N HIS A 51 -3.82 11.45 8.44
CA HIS A 51 -4.17 11.96 9.77
C HIS A 51 -5.04 13.23 9.70
N ARG A 52 -4.75 14.18 8.79
CA ARG A 52 -5.59 15.37 8.61
C ARG A 52 -7.00 15.03 8.12
N ALA A 53 -7.11 14.13 7.13
CA ALA A 53 -8.39 13.74 6.56
C ALA A 53 -9.22 12.90 7.53
N GLY A 54 -8.60 11.90 8.19
CA GLY A 54 -9.26 10.99 9.12
C GLY A 54 -9.54 11.58 10.50
N GLY A 55 -8.84 12.66 10.86
CA GLY A 55 -9.07 13.38 12.12
C GLY A 55 -8.42 12.73 13.35
N PRO A 56 -8.73 13.23 14.55
CA PRO A 56 -7.96 12.94 15.75
C PRO A 56 -8.12 11.51 16.28
N SER A 57 -9.15 10.78 15.87
CA SER A 57 -9.39 9.40 16.33
C SER A 57 -8.25 8.46 15.91
N ILE A 58 -7.75 8.59 14.68
CA ILE A 58 -6.62 7.79 14.18
C ILE A 58 -5.38 7.99 15.06
N LEU A 59 -5.00 9.23 15.32
CA LEU A 59 -3.84 9.54 16.17
C LEU A 59 -4.02 9.03 17.61
N LYS A 60 -5.24 9.13 18.15
CA LYS A 60 -5.56 8.62 19.50
C LYS A 60 -5.38 7.11 19.58
N GLU A 61 -5.81 6.37 18.57
CA GLU A 61 -5.63 4.91 18.50
C GLU A 61 -4.16 4.54 18.30
N CYS A 62 -3.46 5.20 17.37
CA CYS A 62 -2.02 5.05 17.17
C CYS A 62 -1.23 5.28 18.48
N SER A 63 -1.58 6.33 19.24
CA SER A 63 -0.91 6.62 20.51
C SER A 63 -1.13 5.53 21.57
N LYS A 64 -2.31 4.89 21.60
CA LYS A 64 -2.56 3.75 22.49
C LYS A 64 -1.70 2.56 22.08
N ILE A 65 -1.68 2.22 20.78
CA ILE A 65 -0.85 1.14 20.26
C ILE A 65 0.63 1.40 20.57
N ALA A 66 1.11 2.63 20.32
CA ALA A 66 2.50 3.01 20.62
C ALA A 66 2.84 2.90 22.11
N ALA A 67 1.89 3.22 23.00
CA ALA A 67 2.08 3.07 24.44
C ALA A 67 2.24 1.59 24.86
N GLU A 68 1.59 0.67 24.15
CA GLU A 68 1.65 -0.77 24.41
C GLU A 68 2.91 -1.43 23.83
N ILE A 69 3.26 -1.10 22.59
CA ILE A 69 4.35 -1.80 21.86
C ILE A 69 5.67 -1.01 21.80
N GLY A 70 5.67 0.27 22.21
CA GLY A 70 6.79 1.20 22.04
C GLY A 70 6.88 1.70 20.60
N GLN A 71 7.71 1.09 19.78
CA GLN A 71 7.89 1.41 18.38
C GLN A 71 7.43 0.27 17.48
N LEU A 72 6.74 0.60 16.39
CA LEU A 72 6.42 -0.36 15.35
C LEU A 72 7.68 -0.63 14.50
N PRO A 73 8.19 -1.87 14.46
CA PRO A 73 9.37 -2.19 13.67
C PRO A 73 9.11 -2.07 12.15
N ALA A 74 10.16 -1.74 11.38
CA ALA A 74 10.08 -1.74 9.94
C ALA A 74 9.67 -3.12 9.38
N GLY A 75 8.77 -3.14 8.41
CA GLY A 75 8.19 -4.36 7.84
C GLY A 75 6.97 -4.90 8.60
N LYS A 76 6.60 -4.29 9.74
CA LYS A 76 5.41 -4.64 10.52
C LYS A 76 4.26 -3.66 10.26
N ALA A 77 3.05 -4.08 10.65
CA ALA A 77 1.86 -3.26 10.49
C ALA A 77 0.90 -3.40 11.68
N VAL A 78 0.06 -2.38 11.87
CA VAL A 78 -1.04 -2.33 12.86
C VAL A 78 -2.29 -1.72 12.22
N VAL A 79 -3.46 -1.96 12.80
CA VAL A 79 -4.75 -1.47 12.27
C VAL A 79 -5.37 -0.47 13.24
N THR A 80 -5.94 0.60 12.70
CA THR A 80 -6.82 1.54 13.40
C THR A 80 -8.12 1.73 12.63
N THR A 81 -9.09 2.40 13.23
CA THR A 81 -10.27 2.89 12.49
C THR A 81 -9.86 3.97 11.49
N GLY A 82 -10.68 4.16 10.44
CA GLY A 82 -10.48 5.20 9.42
C GLY A 82 -10.86 6.60 9.87
N GLY A 83 -11.47 6.75 11.05
CA GLY A 83 -11.94 8.04 11.54
C GLY A 83 -12.99 8.66 10.63
N ARG A 84 -12.69 9.82 10.04
CA ARG A 84 -13.56 10.55 9.09
C ARG A 84 -13.31 10.19 7.63
N LEU A 85 -12.39 9.28 7.33
CA LEU A 85 -12.16 8.79 5.97
C LEU A 85 -13.38 7.97 5.49
N ALA A 86 -13.53 7.84 4.17
CA ALA A 86 -14.48 6.90 3.59
C ALA A 86 -14.09 5.45 3.87
N ALA A 87 -12.80 5.14 3.91
CA ALA A 87 -12.28 3.86 4.33
C ALA A 87 -12.58 3.60 5.82
N LYS A 88 -13.04 2.40 6.15
CA LYS A 88 -13.37 2.00 7.53
C LYS A 88 -12.12 1.84 8.41
N TYR A 89 -11.00 1.44 7.79
CA TYR A 89 -9.76 1.09 8.49
C TYR A 89 -8.56 1.80 7.87
N VAL A 90 -7.55 2.07 8.70
CA VAL A 90 -6.20 2.42 8.26
C VAL A 90 -5.23 1.37 8.76
N ILE A 91 -4.47 0.77 7.85
CA ILE A 91 -3.38 -0.14 8.17
C ILE A 91 -2.08 0.65 8.12
N HIS A 92 -1.45 0.84 9.27
CA HIS A 92 -0.21 1.58 9.40
C HIS A 92 0.96 0.61 9.29
N THR A 93 1.85 0.80 8.31
CA THR A 93 3.06 -0.02 8.15
C THR A 93 4.29 0.87 8.05
N VAL A 94 5.42 0.40 8.59
CA VAL A 94 6.68 1.15 8.60
C VAL A 94 7.61 0.61 7.53
N GLY A 95 7.82 1.38 6.49
CA GLY A 95 8.75 1.03 5.42
C GLY A 95 10.22 1.19 5.85
N PRO A 96 11.16 0.58 5.10
CA PRO A 96 12.57 0.77 5.35
C PRO A 96 13.04 2.16 4.93
N ILE A 97 13.96 2.77 5.71
CA ILE A 97 14.78 3.88 5.23
C ILE A 97 15.81 3.29 4.27
N TYR A 98 15.80 3.75 3.01
CA TYR A 98 16.72 3.23 2.02
C TYR A 98 18.14 3.72 2.27
N ARG A 99 19.07 2.77 2.42
CA ARG A 99 20.50 3.02 2.50
C ARG A 99 21.21 2.03 1.59
N PRO A 100 21.88 2.48 0.53
CA PRO A 100 22.62 1.58 -0.36
C PRO A 100 23.61 0.72 0.43
N GLY A 101 23.60 -0.60 0.18
CA GLY A 101 24.50 -1.55 0.83
C GLY A 101 24.16 -1.94 2.28
N ALA A 102 23.09 -1.41 2.87
CA ALA A 102 22.69 -1.74 4.23
C ALA A 102 21.54 -2.75 4.27
N GLY A 103 21.82 -3.95 4.74
CA GLY A 103 20.79 -4.97 5.00
C GLY A 103 20.03 -5.43 3.76
N SER A 104 18.75 -5.74 3.93
CA SER A 104 17.84 -6.18 2.85
C SER A 104 16.60 -5.30 2.78
N PRO A 105 16.70 -4.05 2.31
CA PRO A 105 15.57 -3.12 2.27
C PRO A 105 14.40 -3.67 1.43
N ALA A 106 14.68 -4.44 0.38
CA ALA A 106 13.65 -5.07 -0.45
C ALA A 106 12.80 -6.08 0.35
N LYS A 107 13.43 -6.92 1.19
CA LYS A 107 12.70 -7.87 2.06
C LYS A 107 11.81 -7.13 3.06
N THR A 108 12.31 -6.06 3.67
CA THR A 108 11.54 -5.25 4.61
C THR A 108 10.38 -4.53 3.91
N LEU A 109 10.62 -3.97 2.71
CA LEU A 109 9.57 -3.34 1.93
C LEU A 109 8.49 -4.34 1.50
N ALA A 110 8.87 -5.52 1.01
CA ALA A 110 7.93 -6.59 0.68
C ALA A 110 7.10 -7.03 1.91
N SER A 111 7.74 -7.09 3.09
CA SER A 111 7.05 -7.40 4.35
C SER A 111 5.96 -6.38 4.67
N CYS A 112 6.16 -5.08 4.39
CA CYS A 112 5.11 -4.06 4.60
C CYS A 112 3.84 -4.38 3.82
N TYR A 113 3.97 -4.74 2.56
CA TYR A 113 2.82 -5.08 1.71
C TYR A 113 2.16 -6.39 2.15
N ARG A 114 2.94 -7.44 2.40
CA ARG A 114 2.42 -8.75 2.84
C ARG A 114 1.73 -8.67 4.20
N GLU A 115 2.33 -7.99 5.18
CA GLU A 115 1.73 -7.81 6.51
C GLU A 115 0.44 -6.99 6.44
N SER A 116 0.38 -5.99 5.55
CA SER A 116 -0.84 -5.21 5.36
C SER A 116 -1.98 -6.05 4.79
N ILE A 117 -1.71 -6.91 3.80
CA ILE A 117 -2.72 -7.83 3.24
C ILE A 117 -3.11 -8.88 4.28
N ARG A 118 -2.13 -9.47 4.99
CA ARG A 118 -2.41 -10.44 6.04
C ARG A 118 -3.33 -9.86 7.13
N LEU A 119 -3.04 -8.65 7.62
CA LEU A 119 -3.89 -7.99 8.61
C LEU A 119 -5.28 -7.67 8.06
N ALA A 120 -5.38 -7.24 6.81
CA ALA A 120 -6.67 -7.03 6.16
C ALA A 120 -7.46 -8.34 6.09
N ASP A 121 -6.81 -9.42 5.70
CA ASP A 121 -7.41 -10.76 5.60
C ASP A 121 -7.90 -11.28 6.97
N ASP A 122 -7.08 -11.14 8.02
CA ASP A 122 -7.42 -11.50 9.40
C ASP A 122 -8.63 -10.71 9.94
N HIS A 123 -8.86 -9.49 9.43
CA HIS A 123 -10.00 -8.64 9.81
C HIS A 123 -11.22 -8.79 8.87
N GLY A 124 -11.19 -9.72 7.92
CA GLY A 124 -12.26 -9.93 6.96
C GLY A 124 -12.45 -8.76 5.97
N ILE A 125 -11.42 -7.94 5.78
CA ILE A 125 -11.42 -6.79 4.84
C ILE A 125 -11.26 -7.34 3.42
N GLN A 126 -12.13 -6.92 2.51
CA GLN A 126 -12.15 -7.42 1.14
C GLN A 126 -11.36 -6.54 0.16
N SER A 127 -11.21 -5.25 0.45
CA SER A 127 -10.52 -4.32 -0.45
C SER A 127 -9.62 -3.36 0.33
N LEU A 128 -8.39 -3.13 -0.19
CA LEU A 128 -7.46 -2.17 0.39
C LEU A 128 -6.67 -1.40 -0.66
N ALA A 129 -6.28 -0.17 -0.31
CA ALA A 129 -5.48 0.69 -1.18
C ALA A 129 -4.11 0.99 -0.57
N PHE A 130 -3.08 0.98 -1.40
CA PHE A 130 -1.69 1.20 -1.03
C PHE A 130 -1.11 2.48 -1.65
N PRO A 131 -0.34 3.28 -0.89
CA PRO A 131 0.56 4.26 -1.47
C PRO A 131 1.87 3.59 -1.92
N SER A 132 2.74 4.34 -2.58
CA SER A 132 4.13 3.91 -2.81
C SER A 132 4.94 4.05 -1.51
N ILE A 133 5.15 2.94 -0.81
CA ILE A 133 5.82 2.90 0.50
C ILE A 133 7.31 3.18 0.33
N SER A 134 7.90 3.97 1.25
CA SER A 134 9.32 4.35 1.33
C SER A 134 9.86 5.25 0.21
N THR A 135 9.11 5.59 -0.82
CA THR A 135 9.60 6.35 -1.98
C THR A 135 9.65 7.87 -1.77
N GLY A 136 9.09 8.36 -0.66
CA GLY A 136 9.19 9.77 -0.25
C GLY A 136 10.43 10.04 0.61
N ALA A 137 10.25 10.54 1.83
CA ALA A 137 11.33 10.91 2.75
C ALA A 137 12.30 9.76 3.08
N PHE A 138 11.89 8.49 2.96
CA PHE A 138 12.73 7.33 3.19
C PHE A 138 13.64 6.98 2.01
N GLY A 139 13.52 7.68 0.88
CA GLY A 139 14.47 7.71 -0.23
C GLY A 139 14.62 6.43 -1.04
N TYR A 140 13.68 5.49 -0.96
CA TYR A 140 13.73 4.27 -1.77
C TYR A 140 13.57 4.62 -3.26
N PRO A 141 14.46 4.15 -4.17
CA PRO A 141 14.31 4.40 -5.60
C PRO A 141 12.98 3.85 -6.12
N VAL A 142 12.18 4.71 -6.76
CA VAL A 142 10.79 4.42 -7.08
C VAL A 142 10.61 3.20 -8.00
N TYR A 143 11.52 3.00 -8.97
CA TYR A 143 11.43 1.85 -9.88
C TYR A 143 11.72 0.52 -9.17
N GLU A 144 12.72 0.50 -8.28
CA GLU A 144 13.04 -0.68 -7.47
C GLU A 144 11.93 -0.97 -6.45
N ALA A 145 11.40 0.08 -5.80
CA ALA A 145 10.28 -0.05 -4.88
C ALA A 145 9.02 -0.58 -5.57
N ALA A 146 8.73 -0.13 -6.81
CA ALA A 146 7.58 -0.58 -7.58
C ALA A 146 7.68 -2.09 -7.93
N GLU A 147 8.86 -2.59 -8.31
CA GLU A 147 9.06 -4.01 -8.58
C GLU A 147 8.76 -4.85 -7.32
N VAL A 148 9.33 -4.46 -6.18
CA VAL A 148 9.09 -5.14 -4.90
C VAL A 148 7.61 -5.08 -4.49
N ALA A 149 6.96 -3.93 -4.67
CA ALA A 149 5.58 -3.71 -4.28
C ALA A 149 4.61 -4.57 -5.09
N VAL A 150 4.75 -4.57 -6.43
CA VAL A 150 3.85 -5.30 -7.34
C VAL A 150 3.97 -6.80 -7.10
N GLU A 151 5.20 -7.33 -6.98
CA GLU A 151 5.45 -8.74 -6.67
C GLU A 151 4.82 -9.14 -5.33
N ALA A 152 5.15 -8.42 -4.26
CA ALA A 152 4.69 -8.75 -2.90
C ALA A 152 3.16 -8.67 -2.75
N VAL A 153 2.52 -7.68 -3.40
CA VAL A 153 1.06 -7.55 -3.36
C VAL A 153 0.39 -8.66 -4.17
N ALA A 154 0.88 -8.98 -5.36
CA ALA A 154 0.30 -10.03 -6.19
C ALA A 154 0.38 -11.41 -5.51
N GLU A 155 1.53 -11.77 -4.94
CA GLU A 155 1.72 -13.01 -4.18
C GLU A 155 0.80 -13.09 -2.94
N ALA A 156 0.75 -12.00 -2.16
CA ALA A 156 -0.08 -11.97 -0.96
C ALA A 156 -1.57 -12.00 -1.29
N LEU A 157 -1.99 -11.33 -2.36
CA LEU A 157 -3.37 -11.30 -2.83
C LEU A 157 -3.83 -12.69 -3.30
N ASP A 158 -2.97 -13.43 -4.01
CA ASP A 158 -3.27 -14.81 -4.44
C ASP A 158 -3.49 -15.75 -3.25
N SER A 159 -2.74 -15.54 -2.17
CA SER A 159 -2.80 -16.36 -0.94
C SER A 159 -3.94 -15.96 0.00
N ALA A 160 -4.47 -14.74 -0.12
CA ALA A 160 -5.50 -14.21 0.77
C ALA A 160 -6.85 -14.93 0.57
N THR A 161 -7.60 -15.07 1.66
CA THR A 161 -8.94 -15.69 1.67
C THR A 161 -10.03 -14.62 1.48
N ASN A 162 -10.00 -13.56 2.27
CA ASN A 162 -11.02 -12.53 2.32
C ASN A 162 -10.71 -11.35 1.38
N VAL A 163 -9.42 -10.94 1.31
CA VAL A 163 -9.00 -9.85 0.42
C VAL A 163 -9.13 -10.30 -1.04
N VAL A 164 -9.97 -9.61 -1.78
CA VAL A 164 -10.19 -9.85 -3.21
C VAL A 164 -9.69 -8.72 -4.10
N GLN A 165 -9.48 -7.52 -3.55
CA GLN A 165 -9.01 -6.37 -4.31
C GLN A 165 -7.90 -5.63 -3.57
N ALA A 166 -6.77 -5.44 -4.25
CA ALA A 166 -5.72 -4.52 -3.87
C ALA A 166 -5.60 -3.41 -4.93
N ARG A 167 -5.37 -2.17 -4.49
CA ARG A 167 -5.28 -1.01 -5.38
C ARG A 167 -4.04 -0.19 -5.04
N PHE A 168 -3.20 0.11 -6.01
CA PHE A 168 -2.14 1.11 -5.89
C PHE A 168 -2.68 2.49 -6.21
N ILE A 169 -2.60 3.43 -5.26
CA ILE A 169 -2.98 4.82 -5.42
C ILE A 169 -1.71 5.65 -5.45
N LEU A 170 -1.37 6.11 -6.63
CA LEU A 170 -0.08 6.69 -6.94
C LEU A 170 -0.23 8.20 -7.10
N PHE A 171 0.47 8.96 -6.25
CA PHE A 171 0.26 10.40 -6.08
C PHE A 171 0.63 11.21 -7.32
N ASP A 172 1.61 10.75 -8.11
CA ASP A 172 2.08 11.44 -9.30
C ASP A 172 2.30 10.50 -10.49
N GLY A 173 2.39 11.11 -11.69
CA GLY A 173 2.55 10.35 -12.93
C GLY A 173 3.89 9.61 -13.06
N ALA A 174 4.95 10.07 -12.42
CA ALA A 174 6.25 9.39 -12.45
C ALA A 174 6.19 8.08 -11.66
N THR A 175 5.58 8.14 -10.48
CA THR A 175 5.34 6.96 -9.64
C THR A 175 4.40 5.98 -10.34
N LEU A 176 3.30 6.45 -10.94
CA LEU A 176 2.40 5.60 -11.73
C LEU A 176 3.17 4.87 -12.85
N LYS A 177 3.98 5.59 -13.62
CA LYS A 177 4.79 5.01 -14.70
C LYS A 177 5.73 3.90 -14.20
N ALA A 178 6.33 4.08 -13.02
CA ALA A 178 7.20 3.07 -12.42
C ALA A 178 6.44 1.78 -12.08
N TYR A 179 5.25 1.90 -11.49
CA TYR A 179 4.41 0.75 -11.13
C TYR A 179 3.86 0.02 -12.35
N LEU A 180 3.41 0.73 -13.38
CA LEU A 180 2.97 0.14 -14.63
C LEU A 180 4.11 -0.62 -15.34
N ARG A 181 5.32 -0.06 -15.34
CA ARG A 181 6.51 -0.73 -15.87
C ARG A 181 6.87 -2.00 -15.09
N ALA A 182 6.77 -1.96 -13.76
CA ALA A 182 6.99 -3.13 -12.92
C ALA A 182 6.00 -4.26 -13.26
N PHE A 183 4.71 -3.93 -13.36
CA PHE A 183 3.69 -4.89 -13.80
C PHE A 183 3.99 -5.46 -15.19
N GLU A 184 4.27 -4.61 -16.18
CA GLU A 184 4.57 -5.06 -17.56
C GLU A 184 5.79 -5.98 -17.62
N LYS A 185 6.84 -5.70 -16.83
CA LYS A 185 8.04 -6.54 -16.74
C LYS A 185 7.70 -7.94 -16.21
N MET A 186 6.93 -8.01 -15.13
CA MET A 186 6.52 -9.28 -14.50
C MET A 186 5.55 -10.08 -15.37
N HIS A 187 4.63 -9.40 -16.03
CA HIS A 187 3.71 -10.05 -16.96
C HIS A 187 4.46 -10.66 -18.16
N LYS A 188 5.39 -9.92 -18.76
CA LYS A 188 6.21 -10.40 -19.88
C LYS A 188 7.16 -11.57 -19.51
N SER A 189 7.64 -11.60 -18.27
CA SER A 189 8.49 -12.70 -17.79
C SER A 189 7.70 -13.94 -17.35
N GLY A 190 6.36 -13.87 -17.34
CA GLY A 190 5.50 -14.94 -16.84
C GLY A 190 5.44 -15.04 -15.31
N ALA A 191 6.08 -14.10 -14.57
CA ALA A 191 6.00 -14.05 -13.12
C ALA A 191 4.59 -13.69 -12.61
N LEU A 192 3.81 -12.97 -13.42
CA LEU A 192 2.39 -12.70 -13.20
C LEU A 192 1.59 -13.22 -14.39
N SER A 193 0.57 -14.02 -14.12
CA SER A 193 -0.31 -14.60 -15.14
C SER A 193 -1.76 -14.14 -14.93
N PRO A 194 -2.09 -12.89 -15.30
CA PRO A 194 -3.45 -12.38 -15.20
C PRO A 194 -4.38 -13.08 -16.18
N THR A 195 -5.65 -13.23 -15.77
CA THR A 195 -6.72 -13.73 -16.64
C THR A 195 -7.28 -12.64 -17.56
N ASN A 196 -7.19 -11.38 -17.12
CA ASN A 196 -7.62 -10.22 -17.91
C ASN A 196 -6.83 -8.96 -17.52
N VAL A 197 -6.61 -8.06 -18.48
CA VAL A 197 -5.97 -6.75 -18.30
C VAL A 197 -6.77 -5.67 -19.01
N GLU A 198 -7.41 -4.80 -18.25
CA GLU A 198 -8.23 -3.69 -18.75
C GLU A 198 -7.54 -2.36 -18.51
N ARG A 199 -7.41 -1.56 -19.56
CA ARG A 199 -6.91 -0.19 -19.49
C ARG A 199 -8.07 0.78 -19.69
N ASN A 200 -8.41 1.52 -18.66
CA ASN A 200 -9.29 2.68 -18.82
C ASN A 200 -8.42 3.87 -19.21
N THR A 201 -8.36 4.15 -20.52
CA THR A 201 -7.96 5.46 -21.03
C THR A 201 -9.19 6.34 -21.02
N PRO A 202 -9.09 7.58 -20.53
CA PRO A 202 -10.18 8.54 -20.59
C PRO A 202 -10.52 8.95 -22.01
#